data_19bb32542256993d5b9838b53362e218
#
_entry.id   19bb32542256993d5b9838b53362e218
#
_cell.length_a   1.000
_cell.length_b   1.000
_cell.length_c   1.000
_cell.angle_alpha   90.00
_cell.angle_beta   90.00
_cell.angle_gamma   90.00
#
_symmetry.space_group_name_H-M   'P 1'
#
loop_
_entity.id
_entity.type
_entity.pdbx_description
1 polymer ?
#
loop_
_entity_poly.entity_id
_entity_poly.type
_entity_poly.pdbx_seq_one_letter_code
_entity_poly.pdbx_strand_id
1 'polypeptide(L)'
;MQFITVDGYGGGNYTPDGNLAEWVDRTVLGRFRDAAVVENGQVVFAGSYRYTWILSSLNFGVTVLTGLFAGQILKSAMDQKRKWQWLLGIGVAMVALGWLWGLQLPVIKKIWTSSMVLVSSGYCFLLMGVFYYWIDYKGHRKNLTWLKVYGMNSIVAYMLANVISFRCIGTSLFHGLEQYTENYYPALIAASNALIIYCLLYTSPSPRDA
;
A
#
# COMPACT_ATOMS: atom_id res chain seq x y z
N MET A 1 3.50 -21.74 1.42
CA MET A 1 2.17 -21.59 2.02
C MET A 1 1.13 -22.52 1.37
N GLN A 2 1.14 -22.70 0.06
CA GLN A 2 0.14 -23.52 -0.65
C GLN A 2 0.34 -25.02 -0.46
N PHE A 3 1.59 -25.49 -0.40
CA PHE A 3 1.96 -26.90 -0.34
C PHE A 3 2.44 -27.39 1.03
N ILE A 4 2.57 -26.48 1.99
CA ILE A 4 3.06 -26.78 3.32
C ILE A 4 1.90 -26.73 4.31
N THR A 5 1.69 -27.81 5.03
CA THR A 5 0.70 -27.92 6.11
C THR A 5 1.45 -28.25 7.40
N VAL A 6 1.22 -27.47 8.45
CA VAL A 6 1.80 -27.69 9.77
C VAL A 6 0.69 -27.51 10.80
N ASP A 7 0.45 -28.50 11.63
CA ASP A 7 -0.57 -28.50 12.69
C ASP A 7 -1.98 -28.04 12.22
N GLY A 8 -2.35 -28.39 10.98
CA GLY A 8 -3.63 -27.98 10.38
C GLY A 8 -3.64 -26.59 9.74
N TYR A 9 -2.54 -25.84 9.82
CA TYR A 9 -2.38 -24.52 9.17
C TYR A 9 -1.70 -24.66 7.80
N GLY A 10 -2.09 -23.84 6.84
CA GLY A 10 -1.55 -23.85 5.49
C GLY A 10 -2.34 -24.73 4.53
N GLY A 11 -1.65 -25.44 3.62
CA GLY A 11 -2.32 -26.31 2.64
C GLY A 11 -3.31 -25.60 1.71
N GLY A 12 -3.06 -24.33 1.38
CA GLY A 12 -3.98 -23.51 0.58
C GLY A 12 -5.09 -22.84 1.39
N ASN A 13 -5.10 -22.97 2.71
CA ASN A 13 -6.02 -22.22 3.57
C ASN A 13 -5.46 -20.80 3.81
N TYR A 14 -6.18 -19.78 3.33
CA TYR A 14 -5.83 -18.37 3.45
C TYR A 14 -6.75 -17.62 4.41
N THR A 15 -7.57 -18.33 5.18
CA THR A 15 -8.41 -17.71 6.22
C THR A 15 -7.53 -17.08 7.31
N PRO A 16 -8.03 -16.09 8.05
CA PRO A 16 -7.28 -15.47 9.13
C PRO A 16 -6.71 -16.46 10.14
N ASP A 17 -7.46 -17.51 10.48
CA ASP A 17 -7.10 -18.47 11.53
C ASP A 17 -6.43 -19.73 11.02
N GLY A 18 -6.35 -19.96 9.70
CA GLY A 18 -5.87 -21.21 9.11
C GLY A 18 -4.63 -21.06 8.22
N ASN A 19 -4.07 -19.85 8.08
CA ASN A 19 -2.92 -19.65 7.20
C ASN A 19 -1.58 -19.94 7.89
N LEU A 20 -0.59 -20.38 7.11
CA LEU A 20 0.74 -20.74 7.62
C LEU A 20 1.47 -19.53 8.25
N ALA A 21 1.25 -18.31 7.76
CA ALA A 21 1.90 -17.12 8.32
C ALA A 21 1.42 -16.84 9.74
N GLU A 22 0.15 -17.10 9.98
CA GLU A 22 -0.44 -17.02 11.32
C GLU A 22 0.15 -18.04 12.27
N TRP A 23 0.33 -19.28 11.81
CA TRP A 23 0.99 -20.32 12.62
C TRP A 23 2.39 -19.91 13.04
N VAL A 24 3.18 -19.36 12.11
CA VAL A 24 4.53 -18.86 12.40
C VAL A 24 4.49 -17.73 13.43
N ASP A 25 3.58 -16.76 13.26
CA ASP A 25 3.44 -15.66 14.18
C ASP A 25 3.01 -16.12 15.59
N ARG A 26 2.08 -17.07 15.69
CA ARG A 26 1.67 -17.67 16.99
C ARG A 26 2.82 -18.40 17.68
N THR A 27 3.59 -19.14 16.90
CA THR A 27 4.69 -19.98 17.44
C THR A 27 5.87 -19.11 17.90
N VAL A 28 6.23 -18.09 17.12
CA VAL A 28 7.43 -17.27 17.38
C VAL A 28 7.13 -16.09 18.30
N LEU A 29 6.05 -15.36 18.06
CA LEU A 29 5.70 -14.17 18.83
C LEU A 29 4.92 -14.50 20.11
N GLY A 30 4.16 -15.60 20.12
CA GLY A 30 3.37 -16.02 21.27
C GLY A 30 2.50 -14.89 21.81
N ARG A 31 2.73 -14.49 23.06
CA ARG A 31 2.01 -13.40 23.74
C ARG A 31 2.19 -12.01 23.10
N PHE A 32 3.22 -11.81 22.30
CA PHE A 32 3.50 -10.52 21.63
C PHE A 32 2.82 -10.40 20.27
N ARG A 33 2.11 -11.46 19.83
CA ARG A 33 1.34 -11.39 18.61
C ARG A 33 0.18 -10.39 18.77
N ASP A 34 -0.16 -9.71 17.67
CA ASP A 34 -1.33 -8.82 17.61
C ASP A 34 -2.62 -9.58 18.01
N ALA A 35 -3.43 -8.98 18.88
CA ALA A 35 -4.65 -9.58 19.44
C ALA A 35 -4.44 -10.86 20.29
N ALA A 36 -3.25 -11.10 20.84
CA ALA A 36 -3.05 -12.12 21.87
C ALA A 36 -3.49 -11.57 23.25
N VAL A 37 -4.30 -12.33 23.97
CA VAL A 37 -4.74 -12.02 25.33
C VAL A 37 -4.25 -13.12 26.26
N VAL A 38 -3.72 -12.75 27.42
CA VAL A 38 -3.30 -13.72 28.42
C VAL A 38 -4.43 -13.89 29.44
N GLU A 39 -5.10 -15.04 29.41
CA GLU A 39 -6.15 -15.42 30.33
C GLU A 39 -5.69 -16.62 31.16
N ASN A 40 -5.78 -16.53 32.48
CA ASN A 40 -5.41 -17.61 33.42
C ASN A 40 -3.98 -18.18 33.19
N GLY A 41 -3.02 -17.35 32.75
CA GLY A 41 -1.65 -17.77 32.45
C GLY A 41 -1.47 -18.48 31.12
N GLN A 42 -2.53 -18.64 30.33
CA GLN A 42 -2.46 -19.16 28.97
C GLN A 42 -2.67 -18.07 27.95
N VAL A 43 -1.99 -18.18 26.80
CA VAL A 43 -2.12 -17.24 25.70
C VAL A 43 -3.30 -17.66 24.82
N VAL A 44 -4.33 -16.85 24.80
CA VAL A 44 -5.52 -17.03 23.96
C VAL A 44 -5.39 -16.10 22.77
N PHE A 45 -5.55 -16.63 21.56
CA PHE A 45 -5.46 -15.85 20.33
C PHE A 45 -6.85 -15.48 19.84
N ALA A 46 -7.16 -14.19 19.82
CA ALA A 46 -8.39 -13.70 19.20
C ALA A 46 -8.35 -13.93 17.68
N GLY A 47 -9.47 -14.34 17.09
CA GLY A 47 -9.58 -14.67 15.67
C GLY A 47 -9.43 -13.49 14.70
N SER A 48 -9.37 -12.24 15.22
CA SER A 48 -9.16 -11.05 14.41
C SER A 48 -7.78 -10.46 14.65
N TYR A 49 -6.89 -10.57 13.68
CA TYR A 49 -5.64 -9.83 13.65
C TYR A 49 -5.60 -8.89 12.44
N ARG A 50 -4.81 -7.84 12.52
CA ARG A 50 -4.71 -6.86 11.42
C ARG A 50 -3.79 -7.35 10.31
N TYR A 51 -2.62 -7.86 10.67
CA TYR A 51 -1.58 -8.28 9.73
C TYR A 51 -0.76 -9.43 10.33
N THR A 52 -0.22 -10.29 9.47
CA THR A 52 0.88 -11.20 9.83
C THR A 52 2.20 -10.43 9.81
N TRP A 53 3.17 -10.81 10.65
CA TRP A 53 4.40 -10.04 10.87
C TRP A 53 5.62 -10.69 10.23
N ILE A 54 5.96 -11.92 10.61
CA ILE A 54 7.26 -12.52 10.28
C ILE A 54 7.38 -12.81 8.78
N LEU A 55 6.48 -13.63 8.23
CA LEU A 55 6.54 -13.98 6.81
C LEU A 55 6.23 -12.78 5.90
N SER A 56 5.35 -11.90 6.34
CA SER A 56 5.02 -10.68 5.60
C SER A 56 6.22 -9.73 5.51
N SER A 57 7.09 -9.67 6.52
CA SER A 57 8.28 -8.81 6.51
C SER A 57 9.24 -9.15 5.38
N LEU A 58 9.37 -10.41 5.00
CA LEU A 58 10.17 -10.80 3.83
C LEU A 58 9.61 -10.20 2.52
N ASN A 59 8.29 -10.23 2.38
CA ASN A 59 7.62 -9.67 1.21
C ASN A 59 7.64 -8.13 1.20
N PHE A 60 7.66 -7.48 2.36
CA PHE A 60 7.94 -6.04 2.46
C PHE A 60 9.33 -5.70 1.93
N GLY A 61 10.36 -6.51 2.28
CA GLY A 61 11.70 -6.36 1.75
C GLY A 61 11.74 -6.41 0.21
N VAL A 62 11.01 -7.34 -0.39
CA VAL A 62 10.88 -7.43 -1.87
C VAL A 62 10.22 -6.17 -2.43
N THR A 63 9.18 -5.64 -1.78
CA THR A 63 8.52 -4.40 -2.23
C THR A 63 9.49 -3.21 -2.19
N VAL A 64 10.33 -3.10 -1.15
CA VAL A 64 11.36 -2.05 -1.05
C VAL A 64 12.41 -2.20 -2.16
N LEU A 65 12.88 -3.42 -2.43
CA LEU A 65 13.86 -3.70 -3.49
C LEU A 65 13.31 -3.36 -4.87
N THR A 66 12.04 -3.64 -5.14
CA THR A 66 11.41 -3.25 -6.42
C THR A 66 11.35 -1.73 -6.58
N GLY A 67 11.06 -0.98 -5.51
CA GLY A 67 11.11 0.47 -5.50
C GLY A 67 12.53 1.02 -5.73
N LEU A 68 13.54 0.42 -5.11
CA LEU A 68 14.95 0.75 -5.33
C LEU A 68 15.34 0.54 -6.79
N PHE A 69 14.94 -0.58 -7.38
CA PHE A 69 15.20 -0.90 -8.78
C PHE A 69 14.57 0.12 -9.74
N ALA A 70 13.33 0.54 -9.49
CA ALA A 70 12.71 1.63 -10.25
C ALA A 70 13.51 2.93 -10.14
N GLY A 71 13.99 3.28 -8.95
CA GLY A 71 14.86 4.43 -8.73
C GLY A 71 16.19 4.35 -9.49
N GLN A 72 16.79 3.15 -9.57
CA GLN A 72 18.01 2.93 -10.34
C GLN A 72 17.79 3.13 -11.85
N ILE A 73 16.65 2.66 -12.41
CA ILE A 73 16.28 2.89 -13.80
C ILE A 73 16.20 4.39 -14.08
N LEU A 74 15.55 5.16 -13.19
CA LEU A 74 15.43 6.61 -13.34
C LEU A 74 16.76 7.34 -13.28
N LYS A 75 17.69 6.91 -12.42
CA LYS A 75 19.03 7.49 -12.26
C LYS A 75 20.04 7.03 -13.32
N SER A 76 19.73 5.97 -14.08
CA SER A 76 20.65 5.44 -15.08
C SER A 76 20.97 6.47 -16.18
N ALA A 77 22.09 6.29 -16.86
CA ALA A 77 22.51 7.13 -17.99
C ALA A 77 21.76 6.84 -19.30
N MET A 78 20.70 6.03 -19.27
CA MET A 78 19.90 5.67 -20.45
C MET A 78 19.13 6.89 -21.00
N ASP A 79 18.82 6.84 -22.31
CA ASP A 79 17.94 7.83 -22.94
C ASP A 79 16.57 7.90 -22.25
N GLN A 80 16.00 9.09 -22.18
CA GLN A 80 14.67 9.32 -21.56
C GLN A 80 13.58 8.43 -22.18
N LYS A 81 13.65 8.21 -23.51
CA LYS A 81 12.73 7.33 -24.22
C LYS A 81 12.82 5.89 -23.74
N ARG A 82 14.01 5.37 -23.50
CA ARG A 82 14.20 4.00 -23.00
C ARG A 82 13.74 3.85 -21.55
N LYS A 83 13.95 4.85 -20.69
CA LYS A 83 13.56 4.80 -19.29
C LYS A 83 12.05 4.56 -19.10
N TRP A 84 11.20 5.36 -19.74
CA TRP A 84 9.76 5.17 -19.59
C TRP A 84 9.27 3.86 -20.22
N GLN A 85 9.91 3.43 -21.33
CA GLN A 85 9.58 2.13 -21.95
C GLN A 85 9.91 0.96 -21.02
N TRP A 86 11.09 0.98 -20.37
CA TRP A 86 11.45 -0.02 -19.39
C TRP A 86 10.52 -0.03 -18.18
N LEU A 87 10.17 1.14 -17.63
CA LEU A 87 9.24 1.23 -16.53
C LEU A 87 7.86 0.65 -16.88
N LEU A 88 7.32 1.01 -18.05
CA LEU A 88 6.03 0.47 -18.49
C LEU A 88 6.12 -1.03 -18.81
N GLY A 89 7.18 -1.47 -19.51
CA GLY A 89 7.35 -2.88 -19.85
C GLY A 89 7.47 -3.78 -18.63
N ILE A 90 8.30 -3.40 -17.66
CA ILE A 90 8.43 -4.11 -16.37
C ILE A 90 7.11 -4.07 -15.61
N GLY A 91 6.44 -2.92 -15.56
CA GLY A 91 5.16 -2.76 -14.88
C GLY A 91 4.09 -3.69 -15.45
N VAL A 92 3.93 -3.74 -16.77
CA VAL A 92 2.99 -4.66 -17.45
C VAL A 92 3.37 -6.13 -17.16
N ALA A 93 4.64 -6.48 -17.28
CA ALA A 93 5.10 -7.85 -17.01
C ALA A 93 4.81 -8.25 -15.54
N MET A 94 5.09 -7.38 -14.58
CA MET A 94 4.83 -7.65 -13.16
C MET A 94 3.34 -7.79 -12.86
N VAL A 95 2.48 -6.94 -13.43
CA VAL A 95 1.03 -7.05 -13.28
C VAL A 95 0.52 -8.35 -13.88
N ALA A 96 0.92 -8.67 -15.11
CA ALA A 96 0.52 -9.91 -15.79
C ALA A 96 0.95 -11.16 -15.00
N LEU A 97 2.21 -11.23 -14.57
CA LEU A 97 2.73 -12.33 -13.76
C LEU A 97 2.04 -12.39 -12.39
N GLY A 98 1.77 -11.25 -11.76
CA GLY A 98 1.09 -11.18 -10.48
C GLY A 98 -0.36 -11.68 -10.55
N TRP A 99 -1.10 -11.37 -11.61
CA TRP A 99 -2.44 -11.89 -11.84
C TRP A 99 -2.43 -13.38 -12.20
N LEU A 100 -1.50 -13.83 -13.05
CA LEU A 100 -1.34 -15.26 -13.35
C LEU A 100 -1.01 -16.08 -12.09
N TRP A 101 -0.10 -15.55 -11.27
CA TRP A 101 0.21 -16.19 -9.98
C TRP A 101 -0.96 -16.09 -9.00
N GLY A 102 -1.76 -15.04 -9.10
CA GLY A 102 -2.98 -14.84 -8.32
C GLY A 102 -4.03 -15.93 -8.50
N LEU A 103 -4.01 -16.66 -9.61
CA LEU A 103 -4.88 -17.84 -9.83
C LEU A 103 -4.58 -18.97 -8.85
N GLN A 104 -3.32 -19.12 -8.43
CA GLN A 104 -2.90 -20.15 -7.46
C GLN A 104 -2.79 -19.58 -6.04
N LEU A 105 -2.21 -18.39 -5.90
CA LEU A 105 -2.01 -17.71 -4.63
C LEU A 105 -2.81 -16.40 -4.62
N PRO A 106 -3.98 -16.34 -3.96
CA PRO A 106 -4.86 -15.18 -4.01
C PRO A 106 -4.15 -13.91 -3.53
N VAL A 107 -4.54 -12.78 -4.12
CA VAL A 107 -3.97 -11.46 -3.82
C VAL A 107 -4.56 -10.95 -2.50
N ILE A 108 -3.88 -11.19 -1.39
CA ILE A 108 -4.36 -10.83 -0.05
C ILE A 108 -3.40 -9.85 0.62
N LYS A 109 -3.93 -8.67 0.95
CA LYS A 109 -3.15 -7.59 1.58
C LYS A 109 -2.74 -7.92 3.04
N LYS A 110 -3.62 -8.59 3.81
CA LYS A 110 -3.35 -8.87 5.23
C LYS A 110 -2.17 -9.81 5.46
N ILE A 111 -1.97 -10.76 4.53
CA ILE A 111 -0.88 -11.75 4.58
C ILE A 111 0.33 -11.27 3.75
N TRP A 112 0.14 -10.21 2.97
CA TRP A 112 1.15 -9.67 2.04
C TRP A 112 1.70 -10.73 1.11
N THR A 113 0.81 -11.38 0.35
CA THR A 113 1.18 -12.49 -0.55
C THR A 113 2.13 -12.03 -1.65
N SER A 114 2.95 -12.96 -2.17
CA SER A 114 3.89 -12.64 -3.26
C SER A 114 3.17 -12.16 -4.53
N SER A 115 1.98 -12.69 -4.82
CA SER A 115 1.11 -12.20 -5.89
C SER A 115 0.69 -10.75 -5.68
N MET A 116 0.33 -10.38 -4.44
CA MET A 116 0.03 -9.00 -4.06
C MET A 116 1.23 -8.07 -4.29
N VAL A 117 2.45 -8.48 -3.93
CA VAL A 117 3.67 -7.71 -4.15
C VAL A 117 3.89 -7.44 -5.63
N LEU A 118 3.77 -8.46 -6.49
CA LEU A 118 3.94 -8.32 -7.94
C LEU A 118 2.91 -7.37 -8.54
N VAL A 119 1.63 -7.56 -8.22
CA VAL A 119 0.55 -6.71 -8.72
C VAL A 119 0.72 -5.27 -8.25
N SER A 120 0.93 -5.06 -6.96
CA SER A 120 1.09 -3.73 -6.36
C SER A 120 2.30 -2.99 -6.90
N SER A 121 3.48 -3.65 -6.92
CA SER A 121 4.70 -3.07 -7.46
C SER A 121 4.57 -2.80 -8.97
N GLY A 122 3.92 -3.69 -9.71
CA GLY A 122 3.66 -3.51 -11.13
C GLY A 122 2.81 -2.26 -11.42
N TYR A 123 1.74 -2.04 -10.67
CA TYR A 123 0.96 -0.79 -10.78
C TYR A 123 1.78 0.45 -10.43
N CYS A 124 2.67 0.37 -9.42
CA CYS A 124 3.56 1.48 -9.10
C CYS A 124 4.53 1.80 -10.25
N PHE A 125 5.10 0.77 -10.90
CA PHE A 125 5.95 0.94 -12.09
C PHE A 125 5.19 1.56 -13.26
N LEU A 126 3.95 1.12 -13.51
CA LEU A 126 3.09 1.69 -14.56
C LEU A 126 2.80 3.17 -14.31
N LEU A 127 2.36 3.52 -13.11
CA LEU A 127 2.09 4.90 -12.73
C LEU A 127 3.34 5.76 -12.86
N MET A 128 4.49 5.27 -12.36
CA MET A 128 5.77 5.98 -12.47
C MET A 128 6.18 6.16 -13.94
N GLY A 129 6.01 5.13 -14.78
CA GLY A 129 6.29 5.20 -16.21
C GLY A 129 5.41 6.23 -16.93
N VAL A 130 4.10 6.26 -16.62
CA VAL A 130 3.15 7.24 -17.17
C VAL A 130 3.50 8.66 -16.74
N PHE A 131 3.78 8.89 -15.45
CA PHE A 131 4.17 10.21 -14.96
C PHE A 131 5.50 10.66 -15.55
N TYR A 132 6.49 9.78 -15.64
CA TYR A 132 7.78 10.09 -16.26
C TYR A 132 7.61 10.45 -17.74
N TYR A 133 6.80 9.70 -18.49
CA TYR A 133 6.48 10.00 -19.87
C TYR A 133 5.82 11.39 -20.02
N TRP A 134 4.83 11.69 -19.19
CA TRP A 134 4.08 12.93 -19.29
C TRP A 134 4.87 14.15 -18.84
N ILE A 135 5.54 14.05 -17.71
CA ILE A 135 6.24 15.16 -17.07
C ILE A 135 7.63 15.40 -17.67
N ASP A 136 8.45 14.34 -17.71
CA ASP A 136 9.86 14.48 -18.08
C ASP A 136 10.08 14.36 -19.60
N TYR A 137 9.47 13.37 -20.25
CA TYR A 137 9.63 13.15 -21.69
C TYR A 137 8.84 14.16 -22.53
N LYS A 138 7.57 14.43 -22.21
CA LYS A 138 6.73 15.44 -22.89
C LYS A 138 6.93 16.85 -22.40
N GLY A 139 7.60 17.04 -21.26
CA GLY A 139 7.89 18.37 -20.69
C GLY A 139 6.69 19.13 -20.11
N HIS A 140 5.59 18.43 -19.78
CA HIS A 140 4.41 19.05 -19.19
C HIS A 140 4.62 19.34 -17.71
N ARG A 141 5.28 20.46 -17.39
CA ARG A 141 5.62 20.86 -16.01
C ARG A 141 4.68 21.91 -15.42
N LYS A 142 3.70 22.37 -16.18
CA LYS A 142 2.72 23.36 -15.71
C LYS A 142 1.69 22.73 -14.77
N ASN A 143 1.31 23.44 -13.73
CA ASN A 143 0.27 23.03 -12.76
C ASN A 143 0.54 21.72 -11.98
N LEU A 144 1.81 21.35 -11.78
CA LEU A 144 2.20 20.17 -11.01
C LEU A 144 2.50 20.49 -9.54
N THR A 145 2.15 21.69 -9.06
CA THR A 145 2.43 22.12 -7.68
C THR A 145 1.82 21.15 -6.65
N TRP A 146 0.63 20.64 -6.91
CA TRP A 146 -0.02 19.69 -6.01
C TRP A 146 0.76 18.38 -5.87
N LEU A 147 1.28 17.81 -6.97
CA LEU A 147 2.14 16.62 -6.94
C LEU A 147 3.45 16.88 -6.18
N LYS A 148 4.04 18.08 -6.38
CA LYS A 148 5.25 18.49 -5.68
C LYS A 148 5.01 18.60 -4.18
N VAL A 149 3.90 19.21 -3.76
CA VAL A 149 3.51 19.35 -2.34
C VAL A 149 3.36 17.98 -1.67
N TYR A 150 2.61 17.06 -2.29
CA TYR A 150 2.46 15.70 -1.76
C TYR A 150 3.80 14.94 -1.75
N GLY A 151 4.59 15.06 -2.81
CA GLY A 151 5.87 14.34 -2.91
C GLY A 151 6.90 14.79 -1.88
N MET A 152 6.98 16.09 -1.59
CA MET A 152 7.91 16.63 -0.57
C MET A 152 7.49 16.29 0.86
N ASN A 153 6.20 16.20 1.12
CA ASN A 153 5.61 15.97 2.44
C ASN A 153 4.92 14.60 2.56
N SER A 154 5.33 13.60 1.78
CA SER A 154 4.67 12.29 1.71
C SER A 154 4.58 11.59 3.06
N ILE A 155 5.62 11.65 3.90
CA ILE A 155 5.64 11.07 5.24
C ILE A 155 4.65 11.79 6.14
N VAL A 156 4.63 13.13 6.10
CA VAL A 156 3.70 13.95 6.89
C VAL A 156 2.26 13.65 6.46
N ALA A 157 1.99 13.57 5.15
CA ALA A 157 0.67 13.22 4.62
C ALA A 157 0.20 11.85 5.13
N TYR A 158 1.09 10.86 5.10
CA TYR A 158 0.78 9.52 5.62
C TYR A 158 0.52 9.51 7.12
N MET A 159 1.35 10.20 7.90
CA MET A 159 1.16 10.29 9.35
C MET A 159 -0.13 11.03 9.71
N LEU A 160 -0.41 12.15 9.08
CA LEU A 160 -1.67 12.90 9.29
C LEU A 160 -2.89 12.03 8.99
N ALA A 161 -2.89 11.30 7.87
CA ALA A 161 -3.99 10.42 7.50
C ALA A 161 -4.23 9.26 8.48
N ASN A 162 -3.22 8.84 9.24
CA ASN A 162 -3.34 7.77 10.24
C ASN A 162 -3.64 8.28 11.66
N VAL A 163 -3.13 9.46 12.02
CA VAL A 163 -3.30 10.03 13.36
C VAL A 163 -4.60 10.82 13.48
N ILE A 164 -4.95 11.58 12.44
CA ILE A 164 -6.14 12.43 12.43
C ILE A 164 -7.25 11.72 11.66
N SER A 165 -8.39 11.51 12.31
CA SER A 165 -9.57 10.95 11.66
C SER A 165 -10.29 12.02 10.81
N PHE A 166 -9.69 12.36 9.65
CA PHE A 166 -10.28 13.33 8.70
C PHE A 166 -11.68 12.91 8.24
N ARG A 167 -12.01 11.62 8.32
CA ARG A 167 -13.33 11.11 8.02
C ARG A 167 -14.39 11.75 8.91
N CYS A 168 -14.13 11.94 10.20
CA CYS A 168 -15.05 12.62 11.10
C CYS A 168 -15.26 14.07 10.69
N ILE A 169 -14.22 14.77 10.25
CA ILE A 169 -14.31 16.16 9.80
C ILE A 169 -15.13 16.22 8.50
N GLY A 170 -14.83 15.36 7.53
CA GLY A 170 -15.58 15.28 6.28
C GLY A 170 -17.05 14.94 6.49
N THR A 171 -17.36 13.95 7.31
CA THR A 171 -18.75 13.59 7.61
C THR A 171 -19.50 14.73 8.31
N SER A 172 -18.87 15.45 9.23
CA SER A 172 -19.50 16.59 9.91
C SER A 172 -19.79 17.74 8.96
N LEU A 173 -18.88 18.02 8.00
CA LEU A 173 -19.06 19.07 7.01
C LEU A 173 -20.16 18.75 5.99
N PHE A 174 -20.27 17.49 5.59
CA PHE A 174 -21.18 17.06 4.52
C PHE A 174 -22.39 16.28 4.99
N HIS A 175 -22.64 16.23 6.31
CA HIS A 175 -23.77 15.48 6.89
C HIS A 175 -25.14 15.86 6.28
N GLY A 176 -25.33 17.14 5.97
CA GLY A 176 -26.58 17.60 5.33
C GLY A 176 -26.75 17.19 3.86
N LEU A 177 -25.67 16.75 3.21
CA LEU A 177 -25.71 16.31 1.80
C LEU A 177 -25.92 14.80 1.65
N GLU A 178 -25.89 14.03 2.74
CA GLU A 178 -26.04 12.57 2.73
C GLU A 178 -27.35 12.15 2.06
N GLN A 179 -28.44 12.84 2.36
CA GLN A 179 -29.76 12.56 1.81
C GLN A 179 -29.86 12.77 0.28
N TYR A 180 -29.01 13.67 -0.26
CA TYR A 180 -29.01 13.99 -1.70
C TYR A 180 -27.99 13.20 -2.51
N THR A 181 -27.01 12.60 -1.86
CA THR A 181 -25.85 11.99 -2.52
C THR A 181 -25.55 10.58 -2.05
N GLU A 182 -26.56 9.79 -1.65
CA GLU A 182 -26.40 8.45 -1.07
C GLU A 182 -25.37 7.57 -1.82
N ASN A 183 -25.43 7.52 -3.15
CA ASN A 183 -24.54 6.71 -3.97
C ASN A 183 -23.11 7.26 -4.08
N TYR A 184 -22.95 8.59 -3.98
CA TYR A 184 -21.65 9.28 -4.17
C TYR A 184 -21.06 9.78 -2.86
N TYR A 185 -21.78 9.65 -1.76
CA TYR A 185 -21.34 10.15 -0.45
C TYR A 185 -19.97 9.64 -0.01
N PRO A 186 -19.64 8.33 -0.13
CA PRO A 186 -18.32 7.83 0.21
C PRO A 186 -17.19 8.44 -0.62
N ALA A 187 -17.44 8.68 -1.91
CA ALA A 187 -16.45 9.32 -2.79
C ALA A 187 -16.27 10.80 -2.45
N LEU A 188 -17.33 11.50 -2.10
CA LEU A 188 -17.31 12.90 -1.66
C LEU A 188 -16.51 13.06 -0.35
N ILE A 189 -16.70 12.17 0.61
CA ILE A 189 -15.91 12.13 1.85
C ILE A 189 -14.44 11.83 1.57
N ALA A 190 -14.13 10.88 0.69
CA ALA A 190 -12.76 10.58 0.30
C ALA A 190 -12.08 11.78 -0.37
N ALA A 191 -12.79 12.47 -1.28
CA ALA A 191 -12.28 13.66 -1.95
C ALA A 191 -12.05 14.83 -0.97
N SER A 192 -12.98 15.05 -0.02
CA SER A 192 -12.84 16.07 1.01
C SER A 192 -11.63 15.80 1.92
N ASN A 193 -11.41 14.55 2.32
CA ASN A 193 -10.24 14.17 3.10
C ASN A 193 -8.93 14.47 2.36
N ALA A 194 -8.85 14.10 1.07
CA ALA A 194 -7.69 14.40 0.24
C ALA A 194 -7.46 15.91 0.11
N LEU A 195 -8.51 16.69 -0.06
CA LEU A 195 -8.43 18.15 -0.17
C LEU A 195 -7.96 18.80 1.15
N ILE A 196 -8.48 18.35 2.29
CA ILE A 196 -8.07 18.86 3.61
C ILE A 196 -6.59 18.57 3.85
N ILE A 197 -6.13 17.34 3.57
CA ILE A 197 -4.72 16.95 3.69
C ILE A 197 -3.87 17.84 2.76
N TYR A 198 -4.32 18.06 1.53
CA TYR A 198 -3.62 18.92 0.58
C TYR A 198 -3.49 20.36 1.10
N CYS A 199 -4.58 20.95 1.59
CA CYS A 199 -4.56 22.31 2.15
C CYS A 199 -3.60 22.42 3.34
N LEU A 200 -3.61 21.45 4.25
CA LEU A 200 -2.68 21.43 5.38
C LEU A 200 -1.22 21.31 4.95
N LEU A 201 -0.93 20.47 3.97
CA LEU A 201 0.43 20.31 3.44
C LEU A 201 0.89 21.54 2.65
N TYR A 202 -0.02 22.21 1.95
CA TYR A 202 0.28 23.42 1.18
C TYR A 202 0.59 24.62 2.09
N THR A 203 -0.11 24.72 3.23
CA THR A 203 0.09 25.80 4.20
C THR A 203 1.24 25.53 5.18
N SER A 204 1.70 24.28 5.27
CA SER A 204 2.84 23.93 6.12
C SER A 204 4.15 24.38 5.47
N PRO A 205 5.02 25.12 6.19
CA PRO A 205 6.32 25.52 5.65
C PRO A 205 7.15 24.26 5.33
N SER A 206 7.67 24.22 4.09
CA SER A 206 8.56 23.13 3.69
C SER A 206 9.88 23.22 4.49
N PRO A 207 10.42 22.07 4.95
CA PRO A 207 11.75 22.05 5.60
C PRO A 207 12.89 22.58 4.70
N ARG A 208 12.61 22.84 3.41
CA ARG A 208 13.57 23.39 2.45
C ARG A 208 13.47 24.91 2.29
N ASP A 209 12.47 25.52 2.88
CA ASP A 209 12.25 26.98 2.82
C ASP A 209 12.69 27.67 4.13
N ALA A 210 13.28 26.87 5.07
CA ALA A 210 13.87 27.32 6.33
C ALA A 210 15.40 27.39 6.24
#